data_1f5bd686bc84e99b1d26fcf3263824cd
#
_entry.id   1f5bd686bc84e99b1d26fcf3263824cd
#
_cell.length_a   1.000
_cell.length_b   1.000
_cell.length_c   1.000
_cell.angle_alpha   90.00
_cell.angle_beta   90.00
_cell.angle_gamma   90.00
#
_symmetry.space_group_name_H-M   'P 1'
#
loop_
_entity.id
_entity.type
_entity.pdbx_description
1 polymer ?
#
loop_
_entity_poly.entity_id
_entity_poly.type
_entity_poly.pdbx_seq_one_letter_code
_entity_poly.pdbx_strand_id
1 'polypeptide(L)'
;MNAPAQLQRALAELLGDARLGVATLPGSELRLWLIDAANMDRAFSPDETRRILEEPPYWCFCWASGLVLARWLAEHPHWVRGKRVLDFGAGSGVAAIAAARAGALEVMACDLDPLALLACQANAALNGVELSYSADFFQETDRFDLIIVADALYDRANLPLLDQFLSRGREALVADSRVRDFRHPLYQRLALLDACTWPDLAEPAEFRQVSLYHAQRS
;
A
#
# COMPACT_ATOMS: atom_id res chain seq x y z
N MET A 1 -17.10 17.79 -5.74
CA MET A 1 -17.38 16.41 -5.27
C MET A 1 -16.25 16.04 -4.35
N ASN A 2 -16.51 15.46 -3.17
CA ASN A 2 -15.44 15.04 -2.24
C ASN A 2 -14.76 13.75 -2.74
N ALA A 3 -13.57 13.45 -2.21
CA ALA A 3 -12.76 12.33 -2.66
C ALA A 3 -13.49 10.97 -2.60
N PRO A 4 -14.19 10.57 -1.53
CA PRO A 4 -14.94 9.31 -1.51
C PRO A 4 -16.00 9.19 -2.61
N ALA A 5 -16.70 10.29 -2.94
CA ALA A 5 -17.70 10.25 -4.00
C ALA A 5 -17.11 10.14 -5.41
N GLN A 6 -15.89 10.65 -5.63
CA GLN A 6 -15.15 10.45 -6.87
C GLN A 6 -14.67 9.01 -7.01
N LEU A 7 -14.11 8.45 -5.94
CA LEU A 7 -13.69 7.03 -5.88
C LEU A 7 -14.87 6.08 -6.09
N GLN A 8 -16.04 6.37 -5.47
CA GLN A 8 -17.25 5.58 -5.67
C GLN A 8 -17.69 5.58 -7.14
N ARG A 9 -17.58 6.73 -7.83
CA ARG A 9 -17.91 6.81 -9.26
C ARG A 9 -16.93 5.98 -10.09
N ALA A 10 -15.63 6.13 -9.87
CA ALA A 10 -14.61 5.37 -10.58
C ALA A 10 -14.79 3.86 -10.38
N LEU A 11 -15.09 3.42 -9.15
CA LEU A 11 -15.37 2.02 -8.87
C LEU A 11 -16.62 1.51 -9.61
N ALA A 12 -17.71 2.32 -9.67
CA ALA A 12 -18.93 1.96 -10.36
C ALA A 12 -18.76 1.89 -11.89
N GLU A 13 -17.85 2.69 -12.46
CA GLU A 13 -17.48 2.62 -13.89
C GLU A 13 -16.77 1.30 -14.23
N LEU A 14 -15.99 0.76 -13.30
CA LEU A 14 -15.31 -0.54 -13.46
C LEU A 14 -16.24 -1.73 -13.18
N LEU A 15 -16.98 -1.69 -12.08
CA LEU A 15 -17.69 -2.82 -11.48
C LEU A 15 -19.19 -2.60 -11.31
N GLY A 16 -19.79 -1.66 -12.05
CA GLY A 16 -21.24 -1.45 -12.08
C GLY A 16 -21.83 -1.07 -10.72
N ASP A 17 -22.34 -2.05 -9.99
CA ASP A 17 -23.03 -1.88 -8.71
C ASP A 17 -22.10 -1.92 -7.48
N ALA A 18 -20.78 -2.01 -7.69
CA ALA A 18 -19.83 -2.04 -6.60
C ALA A 18 -19.87 -0.75 -5.76
N ARG A 19 -19.67 -0.91 -4.47
CA ARG A 19 -19.74 0.17 -3.49
C ARG A 19 -18.48 0.25 -2.66
N LEU A 20 -18.12 1.46 -2.29
CA LEU A 20 -17.13 1.73 -1.26
C LEU A 20 -17.80 1.82 0.09
N GLY A 21 -17.19 1.22 1.09
CA GLY A 21 -17.57 1.33 2.49
C GLY A 21 -16.37 1.66 3.36
N VAL A 22 -16.62 2.17 4.56
CA VAL A 22 -15.58 2.34 5.56
C VAL A 22 -15.39 1.01 6.29
N ALA A 23 -14.20 0.44 6.19
CA ALA A 23 -13.82 -0.78 6.90
C ALA A 23 -12.75 -0.47 7.96
N THR A 24 -12.89 -1.07 9.15
CA THR A 24 -11.82 -1.11 10.15
C THR A 24 -10.94 -2.31 9.83
N LEU A 25 -9.62 -2.10 9.78
CA LEU A 25 -8.69 -3.15 9.42
C LEU A 25 -8.50 -4.17 10.55
N PRO A 26 -8.40 -5.48 10.24
CA PRO A 26 -8.17 -6.50 11.24
C PRO A 26 -6.88 -6.27 12.02
N GLY A 27 -6.95 -6.32 13.36
CA GLY A 27 -5.77 -6.10 14.22
C GLY A 27 -5.16 -4.70 14.15
N SER A 28 -5.96 -3.69 13.76
CA SER A 28 -5.56 -2.29 13.67
C SER A 28 -6.75 -1.38 13.97
N GLU A 29 -6.49 -0.15 14.41
CA GLU A 29 -7.50 0.89 14.56
C GLU A 29 -7.70 1.72 13.29
N LEU A 30 -6.94 1.43 12.23
CA LEU A 30 -7.03 2.14 10.96
C LEU A 30 -8.35 1.83 10.26
N ARG A 31 -8.94 2.87 9.70
CA ARG A 31 -10.15 2.78 8.89
C ARG A 31 -9.86 3.23 7.48
N LEU A 32 -10.33 2.49 6.49
CA LEU A 32 -10.12 2.81 5.08
C LEU A 32 -11.44 2.75 4.33
N TRP A 33 -11.58 3.59 3.31
CA TRP A 33 -12.54 3.44 2.24
C TRP A 33 -12.06 2.32 1.32
N LEU A 34 -12.74 1.19 1.37
CA LEU A 34 -12.44 0.00 0.57
C LEU A 34 -13.70 -0.47 -0.15
N ILE A 35 -13.53 -1.34 -1.13
CA ILE A 35 -14.66 -2.03 -1.75
C ILE A 35 -15.43 -2.83 -0.69
N ASP A 36 -16.78 -2.80 -0.76
CA ASP A 36 -17.60 -3.60 0.14
C ASP A 36 -17.44 -5.09 -0.20
N ALA A 37 -17.19 -5.91 0.83
CA ALA A 37 -17.02 -7.35 0.70
C ALA A 37 -18.21 -8.03 -0.02
N ALA A 38 -19.42 -7.55 0.17
CA ALA A 38 -20.61 -8.07 -0.51
C ALA A 38 -20.51 -7.98 -2.04
N ASN A 39 -19.69 -7.10 -2.58
CA ASN A 39 -19.48 -6.98 -4.04
C ASN A 39 -18.52 -8.04 -4.60
N MET A 40 -17.81 -8.77 -3.73
CA MET A 40 -16.84 -9.80 -4.13
C MET A 40 -17.48 -11.19 -4.26
N ASP A 41 -18.69 -11.38 -3.70
CA ASP A 41 -19.38 -12.68 -3.68
C ASP A 41 -20.20 -12.98 -4.94
N ARG A 42 -19.97 -12.25 -6.03
CA ARG A 42 -20.66 -12.44 -7.29
C ARG A 42 -19.71 -12.71 -8.45
N ALA A 43 -20.22 -13.38 -9.48
CA ALA A 43 -19.49 -13.52 -10.74
C ALA A 43 -19.44 -12.17 -11.47
N PHE A 44 -18.28 -11.82 -11.98
CA PHE A 44 -18.11 -10.66 -12.86
C PHE A 44 -18.57 -10.99 -14.28
N SER A 45 -19.18 -10.03 -14.94
CA SER A 45 -19.47 -10.14 -16.37
C SER A 45 -18.16 -10.12 -17.19
N PRO A 46 -18.16 -10.61 -18.44
CA PRO A 46 -16.99 -10.55 -19.31
C PRO A 46 -16.43 -9.13 -19.49
N ASP A 47 -17.31 -8.13 -19.56
CA ASP A 47 -16.90 -6.73 -19.70
C ASP A 47 -16.28 -6.17 -18.42
N GLU A 48 -16.82 -6.50 -17.25
CA GLU A 48 -16.21 -6.14 -15.96
C GLU A 48 -14.83 -6.80 -15.81
N THR A 49 -14.75 -8.10 -16.12
CA THR A 49 -13.48 -8.83 -16.09
C THR A 49 -12.43 -8.17 -16.98
N ARG A 50 -12.80 -7.79 -18.20
CA ARG A 50 -11.89 -7.11 -19.11
C ARG A 50 -11.43 -5.76 -18.55
N ARG A 51 -12.35 -4.92 -18.03
CA ARG A 51 -11.99 -3.62 -17.42
C ARG A 51 -11.06 -3.79 -16.22
N ILE A 52 -11.32 -4.76 -15.34
CA ILE A 52 -10.45 -5.04 -14.18
C ILE A 52 -9.05 -5.45 -14.62
N LEU A 53 -8.93 -6.24 -15.70
CA LEU A 53 -7.62 -6.67 -16.21
C LEU A 53 -6.86 -5.54 -16.90
N GLU A 54 -7.57 -4.60 -17.55
CA GLU A 54 -6.98 -3.42 -18.18
C GLU A 54 -6.57 -2.36 -17.15
N GLU A 55 -7.41 -2.12 -16.12
CA GLU A 55 -7.20 -1.11 -15.08
C GLU A 55 -7.57 -1.68 -13.70
N PRO A 56 -6.69 -2.48 -13.08
CA PRO A 56 -6.97 -3.09 -11.78
C PRO A 56 -7.14 -2.03 -10.69
N PRO A 57 -8.25 -1.99 -9.95
CA PRO A 57 -8.48 -0.98 -8.91
C PRO A 57 -7.74 -1.34 -7.61
N TYR A 58 -6.41 -1.38 -7.64
CA TYR A 58 -5.59 -1.76 -6.49
C TYR A 58 -5.84 -0.89 -5.26
N TRP A 59 -6.22 0.36 -5.47
CA TRP A 59 -6.48 1.35 -4.43
C TRP A 59 -7.71 1.06 -3.55
N CYS A 60 -8.63 0.23 -4.01
CA CYS A 60 -9.84 -0.10 -3.24
C CYS A 60 -9.68 -1.31 -2.31
N PHE A 61 -8.45 -1.80 -2.13
CA PHE A 61 -8.09 -2.90 -1.22
C PHE A 61 -7.01 -2.45 -0.24
N CYS A 62 -6.97 -3.10 0.93
CA CYS A 62 -5.80 -3.13 1.80
C CYS A 62 -5.07 -4.46 1.54
N TRP A 63 -4.03 -4.43 0.75
CA TRP A 63 -3.24 -5.62 0.41
C TRP A 63 -2.50 -6.17 1.62
N ALA A 64 -2.25 -7.48 1.63
CA ALA A 64 -1.66 -8.19 2.76
C ALA A 64 -0.36 -7.55 3.27
N SER A 65 0.55 -7.15 2.37
CA SER A 65 1.81 -6.53 2.74
C SER A 65 1.63 -5.12 3.30
N GLY A 66 0.65 -4.36 2.81
CA GLY A 66 0.28 -3.07 3.37
C GLY A 66 -0.26 -3.19 4.80
N LEU A 67 -1.09 -4.21 5.05
CA LEU A 67 -1.61 -4.50 6.39
C LEU A 67 -0.49 -4.93 7.35
N VAL A 68 0.45 -5.76 6.89
CA VAL A 68 1.65 -6.15 7.66
C VAL A 68 2.48 -4.92 8.03
N LEU A 69 2.79 -4.05 7.07
CA LEU A 69 3.54 -2.82 7.35
C LEU A 69 2.81 -1.93 8.36
N ALA A 70 1.51 -1.76 8.21
CA ALA A 70 0.73 -0.93 9.12
C ALA A 70 0.80 -1.44 10.57
N ARG A 71 0.66 -2.75 10.78
CA ARG A 71 0.79 -3.39 12.10
C ARG A 71 2.22 -3.28 12.63
N TRP A 72 3.21 -3.60 11.79
CA TRP A 72 4.62 -3.51 12.14
C TRP A 72 5.03 -2.13 12.62
N LEU A 73 4.63 -1.08 11.91
CA LEU A 73 4.95 0.31 12.27
C LEU A 73 4.24 0.76 13.54
N ALA A 74 3.02 0.27 13.81
CA ALA A 74 2.31 0.54 15.06
C ALA A 74 3.02 -0.11 16.27
N GLU A 75 3.50 -1.34 16.12
CA GLU A 75 4.22 -2.08 17.16
C GLU A 75 5.67 -1.61 17.31
N HIS A 76 6.28 -1.08 16.24
CA HIS A 76 7.69 -0.68 16.19
C HIS A 76 7.85 0.77 15.68
N PRO A 77 7.29 1.78 16.36
CA PRO A 77 7.26 3.16 15.89
C PRO A 77 8.64 3.80 15.69
N HIS A 78 9.70 3.22 16.28
CA HIS A 78 11.06 3.69 16.10
C HIS A 78 11.56 3.63 14.65
N TRP A 79 10.92 2.81 13.78
CA TRP A 79 11.24 2.77 12.36
C TRP A 79 10.94 4.08 11.64
N VAL A 80 9.90 4.81 12.07
CA VAL A 80 9.41 6.00 11.38
C VAL A 80 9.43 7.27 12.22
N ARG A 81 9.46 7.15 13.54
CA ARG A 81 9.36 8.31 14.44
C ARG A 81 10.43 9.36 14.15
N GLY A 82 9.97 10.59 13.84
CA GLY A 82 10.83 11.72 13.52
C GLY A 82 11.51 11.63 12.16
N LYS A 83 11.20 10.63 11.35
CA LYS A 83 11.76 10.43 10.01
C LYS A 83 10.86 11.02 8.93
N ARG A 84 11.49 11.38 7.82
CA ARG A 84 10.83 11.69 6.54
C ARG A 84 10.66 10.39 5.77
N VAL A 85 9.42 10.01 5.50
CA VAL A 85 9.05 8.70 4.95
C VAL A 85 8.40 8.88 3.58
N LEU A 86 8.76 8.05 2.62
CA LEU A 86 8.03 7.90 1.35
C LEU A 86 7.42 6.50 1.30
N ASP A 87 6.13 6.42 0.99
CA ASP A 87 5.40 5.18 0.71
C ASP A 87 5.30 5.01 -0.81
N PHE A 88 6.01 4.02 -1.35
CA PHE A 88 6.08 3.73 -2.78
C PHE A 88 5.00 2.73 -3.20
N GLY A 89 4.19 3.10 -4.20
CA GLY A 89 3.04 2.32 -4.62
C GLY A 89 1.97 2.31 -3.53
N ALA A 90 1.60 3.52 -3.05
CA ALA A 90 0.83 3.68 -1.81
C ALA A 90 -0.58 3.06 -1.85
N GLY A 91 -1.18 2.88 -3.04
CA GLY A 91 -2.48 2.25 -3.23
C GLY A 91 -3.59 2.87 -2.37
N SER A 92 -4.07 2.14 -1.36
CA SER A 92 -5.04 2.66 -0.39
C SER A 92 -4.45 3.64 0.64
N GLY A 93 -3.12 3.81 0.68
CA GLY A 93 -2.41 4.67 1.63
C GLY A 93 -2.22 4.08 3.01
N VAL A 94 -2.50 2.79 3.22
CA VAL A 94 -2.50 2.17 4.55
C VAL A 94 -1.14 2.30 5.24
N ALA A 95 -0.04 2.08 4.53
CA ALA A 95 1.31 2.13 5.11
C ALA A 95 1.73 3.58 5.39
N ALA A 96 1.43 4.53 4.49
CA ALA A 96 1.64 5.96 4.72
C ALA A 96 0.90 6.47 5.96
N ILE A 97 -0.38 6.11 6.09
CA ILE A 97 -1.22 6.51 7.24
C ILE A 97 -0.68 5.90 8.53
N ALA A 98 -0.28 4.64 8.51
CA ALA A 98 0.34 3.99 9.67
C ALA A 98 1.66 4.67 10.08
N ALA A 99 2.51 5.04 9.11
CA ALA A 99 3.74 5.77 9.36
C ALA A 99 3.49 7.13 10.02
N ALA A 100 2.51 7.89 9.51
CA ALA A 100 2.12 9.18 10.08
C ALA A 100 1.60 9.02 11.52
N ARG A 101 0.72 8.05 11.79
CA ARG A 101 0.22 7.75 13.14
C ARG A 101 1.31 7.26 14.10
N ALA A 102 2.32 6.57 13.60
CA ALA A 102 3.47 6.12 14.39
C ALA A 102 4.50 7.23 14.70
N GLY A 103 4.25 8.46 14.23
CA GLY A 103 5.03 9.64 14.56
C GLY A 103 6.14 9.99 13.56
N ALA A 104 5.99 9.62 12.30
CA ALA A 104 6.83 10.15 11.24
C ALA A 104 6.75 11.68 11.20
N LEU A 105 7.86 12.34 10.87
CA LEU A 105 7.94 13.81 10.78
C LEU A 105 7.14 14.32 9.56
N GLU A 106 7.34 13.66 8.42
CA GLU A 106 6.66 13.92 7.16
C GLU A 106 6.43 12.58 6.46
N VAL A 107 5.29 12.41 5.81
CA VAL A 107 5.00 11.23 5.00
C VAL A 107 4.50 11.64 3.63
N MET A 108 5.12 11.10 2.59
CA MET A 108 4.71 11.26 1.21
C MET A 108 4.15 9.93 0.68
N ALA A 109 2.89 9.94 0.26
CA ALA A 109 2.30 8.84 -0.50
C ALA A 109 2.61 9.03 -1.98
N CYS A 110 3.29 8.07 -2.59
CA CYS A 110 3.69 8.11 -3.99
C CYS A 110 3.03 6.97 -4.76
N ASP A 111 2.28 7.31 -5.81
CA ASP A 111 1.64 6.32 -6.68
C ASP A 111 1.44 6.90 -8.08
N LEU A 112 1.59 6.07 -9.12
CA LEU A 112 1.36 6.47 -10.51
C LEU A 112 -0.13 6.59 -10.85
N ASP A 113 -1.00 5.87 -10.11
CA ASP A 113 -2.44 5.92 -10.30
C ASP A 113 -3.04 7.13 -9.57
N PRO A 114 -3.66 8.09 -10.30
CA PRO A 114 -4.32 9.23 -9.68
C PRO A 114 -5.46 8.83 -8.72
N LEU A 115 -6.13 7.69 -8.95
CA LEU A 115 -7.18 7.17 -8.07
C LEU A 115 -6.59 6.63 -6.77
N ALA A 116 -5.39 6.05 -6.80
CA ALA A 116 -4.66 5.66 -5.60
C ALA A 116 -4.30 6.89 -4.76
N LEU A 117 -3.78 7.97 -5.35
CA LEU A 117 -3.52 9.21 -4.63
C LEU A 117 -4.80 9.83 -4.04
N LEU A 118 -5.91 9.75 -4.76
CA LEU A 118 -7.21 10.20 -4.25
C LEU A 118 -7.70 9.31 -3.09
N ALA A 119 -7.46 7.99 -3.15
CA ALA A 119 -7.75 7.07 -2.05
C ALA A 119 -6.89 7.38 -0.83
N CYS A 120 -5.58 7.64 -1.01
CA CYS A 120 -4.71 8.10 0.07
C CYS A 120 -5.25 9.36 0.75
N GLN A 121 -5.72 10.36 -0.02
CA GLN A 121 -6.32 11.59 0.53
C GLN A 121 -7.57 11.30 1.35
N ALA A 122 -8.49 10.50 0.80
CA ALA A 122 -9.74 10.13 1.49
C ALA A 122 -9.46 9.37 2.80
N ASN A 123 -8.52 8.43 2.75
CA ASN A 123 -8.16 7.58 3.88
C ASN A 123 -7.32 8.33 4.92
N ALA A 124 -6.44 9.22 4.53
CA ALA A 124 -5.72 10.11 5.44
C ALA A 124 -6.69 11.00 6.24
N ALA A 125 -7.64 11.65 5.56
CA ALA A 125 -8.67 12.45 6.20
C ALA A 125 -9.53 11.63 7.18
N LEU A 126 -9.90 10.40 6.80
CA LEU A 126 -10.67 9.48 7.65
C LEU A 126 -9.93 9.09 8.94
N ASN A 127 -8.60 9.05 8.91
CA ASN A 127 -7.73 8.72 10.05
C ASN A 127 -7.14 9.95 10.76
N GLY A 128 -7.47 11.17 10.32
CA GLY A 128 -7.01 12.41 10.94
C GLY A 128 -5.52 12.64 10.82
N VAL A 129 -4.89 12.22 9.71
CA VAL A 129 -3.46 12.44 9.43
C VAL A 129 -3.28 13.29 8.18
N GLU A 130 -2.15 13.99 8.10
CA GLU A 130 -1.74 14.76 6.93
C GLU A 130 -0.65 14.01 6.17
N LEU A 131 -0.77 13.96 4.85
CA LEU A 131 0.20 13.36 3.93
C LEU A 131 0.50 14.35 2.81
N SER A 132 1.71 14.28 2.25
CA SER A 132 2.02 14.84 0.93
C SER A 132 1.86 13.77 -0.15
N TYR A 133 1.77 14.18 -1.41
CA TYR A 133 1.44 13.28 -2.51
C TYR A 133 2.37 13.52 -3.69
N SER A 134 2.80 12.45 -4.35
CA SER A 134 3.61 12.49 -5.57
C SER A 134 3.11 11.45 -6.57
N ALA A 135 3.06 11.82 -7.84
CA ALA A 135 2.73 10.92 -8.94
C ALA A 135 3.96 10.31 -9.62
N ASP A 136 5.17 10.72 -9.23
CA ASP A 136 6.39 10.26 -9.89
C ASP A 136 7.55 10.11 -8.90
N PHE A 137 7.80 8.86 -8.52
CA PHE A 137 8.92 8.50 -7.66
C PHE A 137 10.28 8.95 -8.20
N PHE A 138 10.45 8.94 -9.52
CA PHE A 138 11.75 9.23 -10.14
C PHE A 138 12.08 10.72 -10.16
N GLN A 139 11.10 11.60 -9.98
CA GLN A 139 11.32 13.03 -9.78
C GLN A 139 11.69 13.37 -8.33
N GLU A 140 11.43 12.46 -7.38
CA GLU A 140 11.80 12.67 -5.99
C GLU A 140 13.31 12.47 -5.79
N THR A 141 13.94 13.37 -5.05
CA THR A 141 15.37 13.30 -4.73
C THR A 141 15.61 12.66 -3.37
N ASP A 142 16.84 12.28 -3.03
CA ASP A 142 17.24 11.57 -1.81
C ASP A 142 17.03 12.40 -0.52
N ARG A 143 15.80 12.75 -0.22
CA ARG A 143 15.40 13.51 0.95
C ARG A 143 14.77 12.67 2.05
N PHE A 144 14.54 11.39 1.77
CA PHE A 144 13.82 10.49 2.68
C PHE A 144 14.79 9.75 3.58
N ASP A 145 14.42 9.63 4.85
CA ASP A 145 15.14 8.80 5.80
C ASP A 145 14.75 7.33 5.62
N LEU A 146 13.49 7.07 5.25
CA LEU A 146 12.97 5.73 5.00
C LEU A 146 12.04 5.71 3.79
N ILE A 147 12.22 4.71 2.93
CA ILE A 147 11.23 4.35 1.91
C ILE A 147 10.54 3.06 2.36
N ILE A 148 9.21 3.09 2.46
CA ILE A 148 8.39 1.91 2.72
C ILE A 148 7.72 1.44 1.43
N VAL A 149 7.60 0.13 1.27
CA VAL A 149 7.12 -0.51 0.03
C VAL A 149 6.27 -1.72 0.39
N ALA A 150 5.07 -1.81 -0.17
CA ALA A 150 4.17 -2.94 0.03
C ALA A 150 3.71 -3.53 -1.30
N ASP A 151 3.91 -4.84 -1.51
CA ASP A 151 3.47 -5.59 -2.70
C ASP A 151 3.85 -4.95 -4.06
N ALA A 152 5.02 -4.30 -4.16
CA ALA A 152 5.49 -3.69 -5.41
C ALA A 152 6.34 -4.63 -6.27
N LEU A 153 6.78 -5.77 -5.72
CA LEU A 153 7.69 -6.70 -6.41
C LEU A 153 6.94 -7.85 -7.11
N TYR A 154 5.60 -7.79 -7.18
CA TYR A 154 4.78 -8.81 -7.85
C TYR A 154 5.17 -9.05 -9.32
N ASP A 155 5.74 -8.04 -9.98
CA ASP A 155 6.43 -8.18 -11.25
C ASP A 155 7.95 -8.22 -11.00
N ARG A 156 8.62 -9.27 -11.50
CA ARG A 156 10.09 -9.39 -11.40
C ARG A 156 10.84 -8.27 -12.13
N ALA A 157 10.20 -7.62 -13.09
CA ALA A 157 10.74 -6.41 -13.73
C ALA A 157 10.93 -5.26 -12.74
N ASN A 158 10.24 -5.29 -11.59
CA ASN A 158 10.36 -4.29 -10.52
C ASN A 158 11.54 -4.55 -9.57
N LEU A 159 12.23 -5.70 -9.64
CA LEU A 159 13.39 -5.97 -8.78
C LEU A 159 14.49 -4.90 -8.85
N PRO A 160 14.82 -4.26 -9.99
CA PRO A 160 15.77 -3.16 -10.04
C PRO A 160 15.38 -1.94 -9.21
N LEU A 161 14.09 -1.79 -8.81
CA LEU A 161 13.64 -0.73 -7.90
C LEU A 161 14.28 -0.84 -6.52
N LEU A 162 14.72 -2.02 -6.08
CA LEU A 162 15.40 -2.20 -4.81
C LEU A 162 16.64 -1.30 -4.68
N ASP A 163 17.44 -1.17 -5.76
CA ASP A 163 18.56 -0.23 -5.80
C ASP A 163 18.09 1.22 -5.85
N GLN A 164 16.98 1.48 -6.56
CA GLN A 164 16.41 2.82 -6.68
C GLN A 164 15.87 3.33 -5.34
N PHE A 165 15.31 2.47 -4.51
CA PHE A 165 14.88 2.85 -3.16
C PHE A 165 16.08 3.33 -2.32
N LEU A 166 17.20 2.61 -2.35
CA LEU A 166 18.41 3.00 -1.63
C LEU A 166 19.14 4.20 -2.27
N SER A 167 18.88 4.53 -3.53
CA SER A 167 19.42 5.74 -4.15
C SER A 167 18.70 7.01 -3.67
N ARG A 168 17.43 6.92 -3.23
CA ARG A 168 16.56 8.05 -2.84
C ARG A 168 16.23 8.09 -1.36
N GLY A 169 16.39 6.99 -0.64
CA GLY A 169 16.23 6.88 0.80
C GLY A 169 17.52 6.41 1.48
N ARG A 170 17.66 6.72 2.76
CA ARG A 170 18.75 6.18 3.59
C ARG A 170 18.51 4.73 3.93
N GLU A 171 17.25 4.38 4.15
CA GLU A 171 16.79 3.04 4.48
C GLU A 171 15.59 2.66 3.60
N ALA A 172 15.38 1.39 3.41
CA ALA A 172 14.19 0.83 2.78
C ALA A 172 13.60 -0.29 3.63
N LEU A 173 12.28 -0.29 3.80
CA LEU A 173 11.52 -1.35 4.45
C LEU A 173 10.50 -1.89 3.45
N VAL A 174 10.70 -3.14 3.02
CA VAL A 174 9.93 -3.77 1.94
C VAL A 174 9.15 -4.94 2.49
N ALA A 175 7.84 -4.93 2.36
CA ALA A 175 6.95 -6.03 2.64
C ALA A 175 6.41 -6.60 1.32
N ASP A 176 6.56 -7.89 1.11
CA ASP A 176 6.10 -8.53 -0.13
C ASP A 176 5.55 -9.93 0.13
N SER A 177 4.37 -10.20 -0.43
CA SER A 177 3.66 -11.48 -0.35
C SER A 177 3.87 -12.35 -1.61
N ARG A 178 4.31 -11.75 -2.71
CA ARG A 178 4.39 -12.39 -4.03
C ARG A 178 5.79 -12.91 -4.34
N VAL A 179 6.83 -12.13 -3.97
CA VAL A 179 8.23 -12.53 -4.16
C VAL A 179 8.85 -12.89 -2.82
N ARG A 180 8.77 -14.18 -2.45
CA ARG A 180 9.14 -14.67 -1.12
C ARG A 180 10.63 -14.67 -0.84
N ASP A 181 11.44 -14.91 -1.88
CA ASP A 181 12.88 -15.13 -1.75
C ASP A 181 13.64 -14.33 -2.82
N PHE A 182 13.51 -13.01 -2.81
CA PHE A 182 14.48 -12.24 -3.57
C PHE A 182 15.81 -12.21 -2.81
N ARG A 183 16.91 -12.29 -3.57
CA ARG A 183 18.25 -12.15 -3.03
C ARG A 183 18.84 -10.84 -3.47
N HIS A 184 19.16 -10.01 -2.51
CA HIS A 184 19.83 -8.75 -2.74
C HIS A 184 20.88 -8.55 -1.64
N PRO A 185 22.14 -8.15 -1.95
CA PRO A 185 23.23 -8.11 -0.96
C PRO A 185 22.95 -7.16 0.21
N LEU A 186 22.16 -6.11 0.00
CA LEU A 186 21.86 -5.10 1.03
C LEU A 186 20.55 -5.36 1.79
N TYR A 187 19.64 -6.21 1.27
CA TYR A 187 18.36 -6.47 1.91
C TYR A 187 18.41 -7.70 2.79
N GLN A 188 18.06 -7.53 4.05
CA GLN A 188 17.96 -8.62 5.02
C GLN A 188 16.52 -8.84 5.43
N ARG A 189 16.07 -10.09 5.43
CA ARG A 189 14.73 -10.43 5.91
C ARG A 189 14.68 -10.29 7.42
N LEU A 190 13.79 -9.43 7.92
CA LEU A 190 13.53 -9.19 9.35
C LEU A 190 12.54 -10.19 9.91
N ALA A 191 11.46 -10.45 9.15
CA ALA A 191 10.36 -11.27 9.62
C ALA A 191 9.62 -11.97 8.46
N LEU A 192 8.88 -13.01 8.81
CA LEU A 192 7.84 -13.62 7.99
C LEU A 192 6.54 -13.54 8.79
N LEU A 193 5.53 -12.86 8.26
CA LEU A 193 4.29 -12.50 8.97
C LEU A 193 3.08 -12.98 8.19
N ASP A 194 1.97 -13.27 8.88
CA ASP A 194 0.73 -13.70 8.24
C ASP A 194 -0.28 -12.54 8.19
N ALA A 195 -0.82 -12.28 7.00
CA ALA A 195 -1.96 -11.40 6.80
C ALA A 195 -2.71 -11.79 5.52
N CYS A 196 -3.97 -11.41 5.41
CA CYS A 196 -4.73 -11.48 4.17
C CYS A 196 -5.08 -10.08 3.67
N THR A 197 -5.29 -9.97 2.39
CA THR A 197 -5.87 -8.79 1.76
C THR A 197 -7.24 -8.49 2.38
N TRP A 198 -7.60 -7.21 2.54
CA TRP A 198 -8.87 -6.81 3.10
C TRP A 198 -9.62 -5.87 2.14
N PRO A 199 -10.91 -6.13 1.79
CA PRO A 199 -11.69 -7.35 2.10
C PRO A 199 -11.00 -8.62 1.62
N ASP A 200 -11.29 -9.77 2.29
CA ASP A 200 -10.67 -11.05 1.97
C ASP A 200 -11.05 -11.49 0.55
N LEU A 201 -10.03 -11.68 -0.29
CA LEU A 201 -10.17 -12.13 -1.68
C LEU A 201 -10.14 -13.66 -1.81
N ALA A 202 -10.15 -14.40 -0.70
CA ALA A 202 -9.96 -15.85 -0.65
C ALA A 202 -8.68 -16.29 -1.39
N GLU A 203 -7.63 -15.48 -1.31
CA GLU A 203 -6.35 -15.77 -1.96
C GLU A 203 -5.73 -17.05 -1.40
N PRO A 204 -4.96 -17.80 -2.23
CA PRO A 204 -4.21 -18.95 -1.76
C PRO A 204 -3.38 -18.62 -0.51
N ALA A 205 -3.33 -19.58 0.44
CA ALA A 205 -2.62 -19.39 1.72
C ALA A 205 -1.16 -18.93 1.55
N GLU A 206 -0.58 -19.23 0.41
CA GLU A 206 0.75 -18.80 0.06
C GLU A 206 0.91 -17.29 -0.06
N PHE A 207 -0.10 -16.54 -0.47
CA PHE A 207 -0.06 -15.09 -0.57
C PHE A 207 -0.35 -14.38 0.77
N ARG A 208 -0.66 -15.14 1.82
CA ARG A 208 -0.81 -14.64 3.19
C ARG A 208 0.51 -14.53 3.92
N GLN A 209 1.56 -15.20 3.42
CA GLN A 209 2.90 -15.17 4.00
C GLN A 209 3.68 -13.98 3.44
N VAL A 210 3.76 -12.92 4.24
CA VAL A 210 4.45 -11.67 3.87
C VAL A 210 5.86 -11.68 4.45
N SER A 211 6.86 -11.58 3.60
CA SER A 211 8.25 -11.36 4.01
C SER A 211 8.53 -9.87 4.18
N LEU A 212 9.07 -9.49 5.33
CA LEU A 212 9.50 -8.13 5.61
C LEU A 212 11.02 -8.05 5.52
N TYR A 213 11.52 -7.13 4.70
CA TYR A 213 12.95 -6.90 4.47
C TYR A 213 13.34 -5.48 4.82
N HIS A 214 14.56 -5.32 5.31
CA HIS A 214 15.18 -4.02 5.55
C HIS A 214 16.52 -3.94 4.82
N ALA A 215 16.79 -2.76 4.29
CA ALA A 215 18.10 -2.40 3.77
C ALA A 215 18.48 -0.99 4.21
N GLN A 216 19.78 -0.77 4.36
CA GLN A 216 20.35 0.52 4.69
C GLN A 216 21.47 0.85 3.72
N ARG A 217 21.48 2.11 3.26
CA ARG A 217 22.58 2.65 2.46
C ARG A 217 23.84 2.76 3.33
N SER A 218 24.94 2.22 2.84
CA SER A 218 26.28 2.31 3.47
C SER A 218 26.81 3.74 3.48
#